data_d98477b830b9061e66503bb921fae638
#
_entry.id   d98477b830b9061e66503bb921fae638
#
_cell.length_a   1.000
_cell.length_b   1.000
_cell.length_c   1.000
_cell.angle_alpha   90.00
_cell.angle_beta   90.00
_cell.angle_gamma   90.00
#
_symmetry.space_group_name_H-M   'P 1'
#
loop_
_entity.id
_entity.type
_entity.pdbx_description
1 polymer ?
#
loop_
_entity_poly.entity_id
_entity_poly.type
_entity_poly.pdbx_seq_one_letter_code
_entity_poly.pdbx_strand_id
1 'polypeptide(L)'
;IANSLASFEVGDAQSLPVDSAIFDVAVAALVLNFVPEHSSAVAEMTRAVRPGGVIAVYVWDYAGKMELMRYFWDAAVALDPAAFDLDEGRRFSICAPKPLSEVFAQAGLRAVEVRPIDVPTRFRDFDDYWSPFLGGQAPAPGYAMSLNEERRNRLRDRIRSQLPVAPDGTIQLIARAWAIRGCTPH
;
A
#
# COMPACT_ATOMS: atom_id res chain seq x y z
N ILE A 1 -14.49 -24.18 -16.39
CA ILE A 1 -15.29 -22.92 -16.31
C ILE A 1 -15.11 -22.23 -17.68
N ALA A 2 -15.91 -22.65 -18.66
CA ALA A 2 -15.82 -22.18 -20.03
C ALA A 2 -16.69 -20.94 -20.25
N ASN A 3 -16.42 -19.85 -19.61
CA ASN A 3 -16.94 -18.50 -19.93
C ASN A 3 -16.40 -17.44 -18.96
N SER A 4 -15.15 -17.57 -18.56
CA SER A 4 -14.48 -16.53 -17.76
C SER A 4 -14.11 -15.37 -18.69
N LEU A 5 -14.66 -14.18 -18.42
CA LEU A 5 -14.24 -12.93 -19.05
C LEU A 5 -12.84 -12.48 -18.59
N ALA A 6 -12.15 -13.30 -17.80
CA ALA A 6 -10.83 -13.04 -17.25
C ALA A 6 -9.86 -14.19 -17.55
N SER A 7 -8.63 -13.85 -17.91
CA SER A 7 -7.47 -14.75 -17.96
C SER A 7 -6.45 -14.34 -16.90
N PHE A 8 -5.66 -15.31 -16.42
CA PHE A 8 -4.64 -15.09 -15.40
C PHE A 8 -3.31 -15.66 -15.91
N GLU A 9 -2.28 -14.85 -15.86
CA GLU A 9 -0.93 -15.23 -16.29
C GLU A 9 0.08 -14.85 -15.20
N VAL A 10 1.17 -15.62 -15.14
CA VAL A 10 2.32 -15.29 -14.28
C VAL A 10 3.30 -14.47 -15.11
N GLY A 11 3.73 -13.33 -14.58
CA GLY A 11 4.67 -12.44 -15.27
C GLY A 11 5.40 -11.52 -14.30
N ASP A 12 6.47 -10.88 -14.80
CA ASP A 12 7.16 -9.81 -14.11
C ASP A 12 6.52 -8.48 -14.49
N ALA A 13 6.17 -7.66 -13.49
CA ALA A 13 5.61 -6.32 -13.72
C ALA A 13 6.57 -5.40 -14.50
N GLN A 14 7.87 -5.68 -14.46
CA GLN A 14 8.92 -4.93 -15.18
C GLN A 14 9.13 -5.42 -16.61
N SER A 15 8.47 -6.53 -17.00
CA SER A 15 8.55 -7.14 -18.33
C SER A 15 7.29 -7.98 -18.56
N LEU A 16 6.18 -7.31 -18.85
CA LEU A 16 4.86 -7.96 -19.01
C LEU A 16 4.84 -8.88 -20.25
N PRO A 17 4.37 -10.13 -20.12
CA PRO A 17 4.32 -11.10 -21.24
C PRO A 17 3.11 -10.83 -22.16
N VAL A 18 2.96 -9.57 -22.59
CA VAL A 18 1.85 -9.13 -23.45
C VAL A 18 2.36 -8.25 -24.59
N ASP A 19 1.64 -8.21 -25.70
CA ASP A 19 1.96 -7.33 -26.81
C ASP A 19 1.73 -5.86 -26.49
N SER A 20 2.36 -4.96 -27.26
CA SER A 20 2.20 -3.52 -27.12
C SER A 20 0.83 -3.05 -27.61
N ALA A 21 0.29 -2.03 -26.96
CA ALA A 21 -0.90 -1.29 -27.39
C ALA A 21 -2.18 -2.15 -27.59
N ILE A 22 -2.35 -3.21 -26.78
CA ILE A 22 -3.51 -4.11 -26.89
C ILE A 22 -4.61 -3.84 -25.85
N PHE A 23 -4.31 -3.11 -24.78
CA PHE A 23 -5.26 -2.83 -23.71
C PHE A 23 -5.77 -1.38 -23.74
N ASP A 24 -7.01 -1.20 -23.31
CA ASP A 24 -7.59 0.14 -23.08
C ASP A 24 -7.13 0.75 -21.77
N VAL A 25 -6.93 -0.11 -20.76
CA VAL A 25 -6.61 0.29 -19.38
C VAL A 25 -5.65 -0.71 -18.77
N ALA A 26 -4.65 -0.22 -18.04
CA ALA A 26 -3.82 -1.03 -17.14
C ALA A 26 -3.94 -0.51 -15.71
N VAL A 27 -4.10 -1.42 -14.74
CA VAL A 27 -4.25 -1.07 -13.32
C VAL A 27 -3.28 -1.87 -12.46
N ALA A 28 -2.50 -1.19 -11.61
CA ALA A 28 -1.70 -1.83 -10.57
C ALA A 28 -2.31 -1.52 -9.19
N ALA A 29 -2.85 -2.55 -8.55
CA ALA A 29 -3.62 -2.44 -7.32
C ALA A 29 -2.79 -2.89 -6.11
N LEU A 30 -2.31 -1.94 -5.28
CA LEU A 30 -1.56 -2.20 -4.04
C LEU A 30 -0.28 -3.04 -4.23
N VAL A 31 0.36 -2.94 -5.39
CA VAL A 31 1.49 -3.80 -5.76
C VAL A 31 2.74 -3.01 -6.18
N LEU A 32 2.59 -1.80 -6.73
CA LEU A 32 3.72 -1.06 -7.31
C LEU A 32 4.86 -0.84 -6.30
N ASN A 33 4.55 -0.64 -5.03
CA ASN A 33 5.54 -0.45 -3.97
C ASN A 33 6.42 -1.68 -3.68
N PHE A 34 6.04 -2.86 -4.17
CA PHE A 34 6.83 -4.09 -4.05
C PHE A 34 7.68 -4.38 -5.29
N VAL A 35 7.50 -3.62 -6.37
CA VAL A 35 8.31 -3.77 -7.58
C VAL A 35 9.63 -3.03 -7.40
N PRO A 36 10.81 -3.65 -7.63
CA PRO A 36 12.10 -2.98 -7.42
C PRO A 36 12.26 -1.71 -8.27
N GLU A 37 11.98 -1.79 -9.58
CA GLU A 37 12.12 -0.68 -10.52
C GLU A 37 10.74 -0.15 -10.94
N HIS A 38 10.20 0.79 -10.16
CA HIS A 38 8.87 1.37 -10.38
C HIS A 38 8.71 1.97 -11.78
N SER A 39 9.76 2.66 -12.28
CA SER A 39 9.77 3.26 -13.62
C SER A 39 9.63 2.23 -14.72
N SER A 40 10.28 1.07 -14.59
CA SER A 40 10.15 -0.04 -15.55
C SER A 40 8.73 -0.61 -15.56
N ALA A 41 8.12 -0.79 -14.38
CA ALA A 41 6.75 -1.29 -14.31
C ALA A 41 5.74 -0.32 -14.95
N VAL A 42 5.86 0.99 -14.68
CA VAL A 42 4.98 1.99 -15.29
C VAL A 42 5.24 2.12 -16.79
N ALA A 43 6.49 1.99 -17.25
CA ALA A 43 6.82 1.96 -18.68
C ALA A 43 6.19 0.73 -19.38
N GLU A 44 6.22 -0.46 -18.76
CA GLU A 44 5.58 -1.66 -19.29
C GLU A 44 4.05 -1.53 -19.34
N MET A 45 3.42 -0.97 -18.32
CA MET A 45 2.00 -0.65 -18.36
C MET A 45 1.71 0.33 -19.51
N THR A 46 2.57 1.35 -19.71
CA THR A 46 2.44 2.33 -20.80
C THR A 46 2.57 1.67 -22.16
N ARG A 47 3.52 0.75 -22.33
CA ARG A 47 3.72 -0.02 -23.58
C ARG A 47 2.51 -0.90 -23.92
N ALA A 48 1.94 -1.55 -22.91
CA ALA A 48 0.83 -2.49 -23.09
C ALA A 48 -0.51 -1.80 -23.44
N VAL A 49 -0.66 -0.53 -23.02
CA VAL A 49 -1.87 0.26 -23.26
C VAL A 49 -1.78 1.02 -24.58
N ARG A 50 -2.88 1.02 -25.35
CA ARG A 50 -2.98 1.74 -26.63
C ARG A 50 -2.86 3.27 -26.46
N PRO A 51 -2.52 4.01 -27.53
CA PRO A 51 -2.55 5.47 -27.53
C PRO A 51 -3.90 6.01 -27.05
N GLY A 52 -3.88 7.00 -26.15
CA GLY A 52 -5.07 7.56 -25.51
C GLY A 52 -5.71 6.70 -24.41
N GLY A 53 -5.18 5.51 -24.11
CA GLY A 53 -5.67 4.66 -23.05
C GLY A 53 -5.23 5.11 -21.66
N VAL A 54 -5.69 4.44 -20.62
CA VAL A 54 -5.54 4.87 -19.21
C VAL A 54 -4.64 3.94 -18.43
N ILE A 55 -3.74 4.51 -17.64
CA ILE A 55 -2.97 3.81 -16.63
C ILE A 55 -3.39 4.31 -15.25
N ALA A 56 -3.67 3.40 -14.34
CA ALA A 56 -4.01 3.72 -12.96
C ALA A 56 -3.22 2.85 -11.98
N VAL A 57 -2.78 3.47 -10.90
CA VAL A 57 -2.09 2.79 -9.79
C VAL A 57 -2.68 3.28 -8.48
N TYR A 58 -2.79 2.40 -7.49
CA TYR A 58 -3.02 2.84 -6.13
C TYR A 58 -2.16 2.05 -5.14
N VAL A 59 -1.66 2.76 -4.13
CA VAL A 59 -0.78 2.24 -3.08
C VAL A 59 -1.22 2.76 -1.72
N TRP A 60 -0.97 2.01 -0.65
CA TRP A 60 -1.29 2.49 0.69
C TRP A 60 -0.46 3.70 1.08
N ASP A 61 -1.08 4.65 1.79
CA ASP A 61 -0.40 5.80 2.44
C ASP A 61 0.25 5.35 3.76
N TYR A 62 1.28 4.51 3.66
CA TYR A 62 1.94 3.92 4.83
C TYR A 62 2.55 4.97 5.77
N ALA A 63 3.05 6.09 5.23
CA ALA A 63 3.66 7.16 6.03
C ALA A 63 2.65 8.11 6.67
N GLY A 64 1.40 8.13 6.16
CA GLY A 64 0.37 9.08 6.60
C GLY A 64 -0.85 8.39 7.21
N LYS A 65 -1.86 8.12 6.39
CA LYS A 65 -3.18 7.69 6.86
C LYS A 65 -3.49 6.21 6.67
N MET A 66 -2.50 5.34 6.59
CA MET A 66 -2.70 3.92 6.90
C MET A 66 -2.67 3.75 8.43
N GLU A 67 -3.71 4.28 9.11
CA GLU A 67 -3.70 4.51 10.55
C GLU A 67 -3.50 3.22 11.37
N LEU A 68 -4.05 2.07 10.92
CA LEU A 68 -3.76 0.77 11.52
C LEU A 68 -2.26 0.54 11.72
N MET A 69 -1.47 0.82 10.67
CA MET A 69 -0.03 0.62 10.65
C MET A 69 0.71 1.75 11.36
N ARG A 70 0.21 3.00 11.29
CA ARG A 70 0.84 4.13 11.95
C ARG A 70 0.84 3.99 13.47
N TYR A 71 -0.31 3.66 14.09
CA TYR A 71 -0.36 3.41 15.53
C TYR A 71 0.61 2.30 15.97
N PHE A 72 0.75 1.26 15.14
CA PHE A 72 1.70 0.18 15.42
C PHE A 72 3.15 0.66 15.35
N TRP A 73 3.56 1.25 14.22
CA TRP A 73 4.96 1.63 14.03
C TRP A 73 5.40 2.79 14.91
N ASP A 74 4.54 3.78 15.15
CA ASP A 74 4.85 4.88 16.06
C ASP A 74 5.08 4.38 17.50
N ALA A 75 4.31 3.40 17.94
CA ALA A 75 4.51 2.76 19.22
C ALA A 75 5.78 1.88 19.25
N ALA A 76 6.02 1.10 18.19
CA ALA A 76 7.18 0.23 18.09
C ALA A 76 8.49 1.02 18.10
N VAL A 77 8.61 2.05 17.26
CA VAL A 77 9.79 2.93 17.18
C VAL A 77 10.04 3.68 18.48
N ALA A 78 8.99 4.09 19.18
CA ALA A 78 9.13 4.77 20.48
C ALA A 78 9.62 3.84 21.60
N LEU A 79 9.43 2.52 21.47
CA LEU A 79 9.94 1.51 22.43
C LEU A 79 11.29 0.93 22.01
N ASP A 80 11.52 0.84 20.70
CA ASP A 80 12.74 0.31 20.11
C ASP A 80 13.07 1.10 18.83
N PRO A 81 14.03 2.04 18.88
CA PRO A 81 14.41 2.83 17.71
C PRO A 81 14.86 1.99 16.51
N ALA A 82 15.34 0.75 16.70
CA ALA A 82 15.73 -0.14 15.61
C ALA A 82 14.51 -0.60 14.76
N ALA A 83 13.29 -0.52 15.30
CA ALA A 83 12.07 -0.79 14.53
C ALA A 83 11.84 0.22 13.38
N PHE A 84 12.51 1.37 13.40
CA PHE A 84 12.42 2.41 12.37
C PHE A 84 12.73 1.89 10.95
N ASP A 85 13.72 1.01 10.82
CA ASP A 85 14.12 0.47 9.52
C ASP A 85 13.12 -0.56 8.95
N LEU A 86 12.21 -1.05 9.76
CA LEU A 86 11.17 -2.00 9.37
C LEU A 86 9.86 -1.30 8.96
N ASP A 87 9.69 -0.04 9.32
CA ASP A 87 8.48 0.74 9.06
C ASP A 87 8.23 0.90 7.54
N GLU A 88 7.13 0.36 7.04
CA GLU A 88 6.73 0.46 5.63
C GLU A 88 6.61 1.92 5.16
N GLY A 89 6.20 2.84 6.05
CA GLY A 89 6.14 4.27 5.74
C GLY A 89 7.49 4.89 5.40
N ARG A 90 8.58 4.26 5.84
CA ARG A 90 9.96 4.64 5.50
C ARG A 90 10.49 3.88 4.29
N ARG A 91 10.20 2.59 4.23
CA ARG A 91 10.72 1.70 3.19
C ARG A 91 10.11 1.96 1.82
N PHE A 92 8.84 2.35 1.77
CA PHE A 92 8.10 2.53 0.52
C PHE A 92 7.92 4.02 0.16
N SER A 93 9.01 4.68 -0.21
CA SER A 93 8.99 6.10 -0.58
C SER A 93 8.08 6.43 -1.76
N ILE A 94 7.79 5.45 -2.64
CA ILE A 94 6.84 5.59 -3.74
C ILE A 94 5.39 5.79 -3.27
N CYS A 95 5.06 5.43 -2.02
CA CYS A 95 3.73 5.51 -1.45
C CYS A 95 3.33 6.95 -1.03
N ALA A 96 3.64 7.93 -1.88
CA ALA A 96 3.32 9.34 -1.66
C ALA A 96 2.96 10.04 -2.98
N PRO A 97 2.16 11.13 -2.97
CA PRO A 97 1.69 11.80 -4.18
C PRO A 97 2.80 12.25 -5.12
N LYS A 98 3.86 12.86 -4.58
CA LYS A 98 4.95 13.42 -5.38
C LYS A 98 5.75 12.34 -6.13
N PRO A 99 6.30 11.29 -5.47
CA PRO A 99 7.00 10.22 -6.17
C PRO A 99 6.13 9.50 -7.21
N LEU A 100 4.85 9.25 -6.91
CA LEU A 100 3.92 8.68 -7.88
C LEU A 100 3.78 9.57 -9.12
N SER A 101 3.60 10.88 -8.95
CA SER A 101 3.50 11.83 -10.06
C SER A 101 4.78 11.88 -10.88
N GLU A 102 5.94 11.83 -10.25
CA GLU A 102 7.25 11.85 -10.92
C GLU A 102 7.44 10.63 -11.82
N VAL A 103 7.12 9.42 -11.33
CA VAL A 103 7.22 8.19 -12.14
C VAL A 103 6.27 8.22 -13.34
N PHE A 104 5.04 8.72 -13.18
CA PHE A 104 4.08 8.86 -14.27
C PHE A 104 4.53 9.90 -15.30
N ALA A 105 5.08 11.04 -14.85
CA ALA A 105 5.62 12.07 -15.74
C ALA A 105 6.83 11.56 -16.54
N GLN A 106 7.73 10.81 -15.89
CA GLN A 106 8.89 10.18 -16.55
C GLN A 106 8.48 9.17 -17.62
N ALA A 107 7.37 8.46 -17.42
CA ALA A 107 6.79 7.57 -18.42
C ALA A 107 6.06 8.30 -19.57
N GLY A 108 6.06 9.63 -19.59
CA GLY A 108 5.44 10.44 -20.64
C GLY A 108 3.91 10.48 -20.57
N LEU A 109 3.31 10.05 -19.48
CA LEU A 109 1.85 10.07 -19.32
C LEU A 109 1.32 11.49 -19.20
N ARG A 110 0.13 11.73 -19.75
CA ARG A 110 -0.57 13.02 -19.76
C ARG A 110 -1.76 13.01 -18.82
N ALA A 111 -2.27 14.20 -18.49
CA ALA A 111 -3.42 14.38 -17.58
C ALA A 111 -3.25 13.60 -16.28
N VAL A 112 -2.06 13.66 -15.70
CA VAL A 112 -1.73 12.94 -14.45
C VAL A 112 -2.49 13.58 -13.30
N GLU A 113 -3.28 12.76 -12.60
CA GLU A 113 -4.04 13.17 -11.42
C GLU A 113 -3.74 12.21 -10.27
N VAL A 114 -3.48 12.78 -9.08
CA VAL A 114 -3.35 12.01 -7.82
C VAL A 114 -4.49 12.40 -6.89
N ARG A 115 -5.13 11.39 -6.30
CA ARG A 115 -6.22 11.59 -5.32
C ARG A 115 -6.10 10.61 -4.16
N PRO A 116 -6.48 11.00 -2.94
CA PRO A 116 -6.64 10.06 -1.84
C PRO A 116 -7.92 9.24 -2.01
N ILE A 117 -7.86 7.98 -1.60
CA ILE A 117 -9.02 7.12 -1.37
C ILE A 117 -9.00 6.77 0.11
N ASP A 118 -9.92 7.32 0.88
CA ASP A 118 -10.06 7.05 2.30
C ASP A 118 -11.13 5.98 2.53
N VAL A 119 -10.71 4.89 3.19
CA VAL A 119 -11.60 3.80 3.56
C VAL A 119 -11.76 3.80 5.08
N PRO A 120 -12.96 4.06 5.61
CA PRO A 120 -13.22 3.89 7.03
C PRO A 120 -12.99 2.45 7.46
N THR A 121 -12.15 2.26 8.48
CA THR A 121 -11.81 0.96 9.03
C THR A 121 -12.28 0.90 10.48
N ARG A 122 -13.23 0.03 10.77
CA ARG A 122 -13.82 -0.11 12.11
C ARG A 122 -13.41 -1.42 12.75
N PHE A 123 -12.95 -1.35 13.99
CA PHE A 123 -12.69 -2.48 14.87
C PHE A 123 -13.71 -2.48 15.99
N ARG A 124 -14.19 -3.66 16.38
CA ARG A 124 -15.17 -3.86 17.45
C ARG A 124 -14.61 -3.47 18.81
N ASP A 125 -13.33 -3.76 18.99
CA ASP A 125 -12.58 -3.54 20.23
C ASP A 125 -11.07 -3.57 19.94
N PHE A 126 -10.27 -3.46 20.99
CA PHE A 126 -8.80 -3.51 20.88
C PHE A 126 -8.29 -4.88 20.43
N ASP A 127 -8.91 -5.97 20.80
CA ASP A 127 -8.45 -7.32 20.42
C ASP A 127 -8.71 -7.58 18.93
N ASP A 128 -9.80 -7.03 18.38
CA ASP A 128 -10.07 -7.03 16.94
C ASP A 128 -9.03 -6.22 16.16
N TYR A 129 -8.56 -5.08 16.69
CA TYR A 129 -7.45 -4.30 16.14
C TYR A 129 -6.11 -5.04 16.24
N TRP A 130 -5.84 -5.70 17.38
CA TRP A 130 -4.54 -6.30 17.66
C TRP A 130 -4.32 -7.66 17.00
N SER A 131 -5.37 -8.46 16.84
CA SER A 131 -5.27 -9.84 16.33
C SER A 131 -4.54 -9.99 14.99
N PRO A 132 -4.67 -9.09 13.99
CA PRO A 132 -3.92 -9.20 12.73
C PRO A 132 -2.40 -9.19 12.91
N PHE A 133 -1.89 -8.53 13.95
CA PHE A 133 -0.45 -8.47 14.23
C PHE A 133 0.12 -9.77 14.83
N LEU A 134 -0.72 -10.73 15.19
CA LEU A 134 -0.29 -12.02 15.71
C LEU A 134 -0.11 -13.08 14.62
N GLY A 135 -0.38 -12.75 13.35
CA GLY A 135 -0.26 -13.69 12.22
C GLY A 135 1.18 -13.99 11.77
N GLY A 136 2.15 -13.16 12.16
CA GLY A 136 3.58 -13.35 11.84
C GLY A 136 3.96 -13.11 10.36
N GLN A 137 3.01 -12.82 9.49
CA GLN A 137 3.24 -12.50 8.07
C GLN A 137 3.22 -11.00 7.85
N ALA A 138 4.04 -10.49 6.92
CA ALA A 138 4.31 -9.07 6.67
C ALA A 138 5.18 -8.39 7.77
N PRO A 139 5.72 -7.18 7.52
CA PRO A 139 6.71 -6.56 8.42
C PRO A 139 6.21 -6.32 9.85
N ALA A 140 5.05 -5.70 10.05
CA ALA A 140 4.56 -5.39 11.38
C ALA A 140 4.17 -6.63 12.21
N PRO A 141 3.40 -7.61 11.69
CA PRO A 141 3.19 -8.88 12.38
C PRO A 141 4.49 -9.66 12.61
N GLY A 142 5.40 -9.68 11.64
CA GLY A 142 6.71 -10.32 11.79
C GLY A 142 7.52 -9.71 12.94
N TYR A 143 7.55 -8.37 13.04
CA TYR A 143 8.17 -7.67 14.15
C TYR A 143 7.49 -8.01 15.49
N ALA A 144 6.16 -7.93 15.57
CA ALA A 144 5.44 -8.25 16.80
C ALA A 144 5.74 -9.68 17.29
N MET A 145 5.81 -10.64 16.38
CA MET A 145 6.08 -12.04 16.70
C MET A 145 7.57 -12.35 16.99
N SER A 146 8.50 -11.49 16.55
CA SER A 146 9.92 -11.60 16.90
C SER A 146 10.22 -11.14 18.34
N LEU A 147 9.32 -10.37 18.95
CA LEU A 147 9.47 -9.89 20.32
C LEU A 147 9.18 -11.02 21.31
N ASN A 148 9.93 -11.05 22.44
CA ASN A 148 9.53 -11.85 23.59
C ASN A 148 8.20 -11.34 24.16
N GLU A 149 7.57 -12.15 25.02
CA GLU A 149 6.24 -11.86 25.56
C GLU A 149 6.19 -10.53 26.31
N GLU A 150 7.17 -10.20 27.12
CA GLU A 150 7.23 -8.95 27.87
C GLU A 150 7.26 -7.72 26.95
N ARG A 151 8.15 -7.71 25.96
CA ARG A 151 8.27 -6.61 25.00
C ARG A 151 7.01 -6.50 24.14
N ARG A 152 6.40 -7.61 23.74
CA ARG A 152 5.15 -7.63 22.96
C ARG A 152 3.99 -7.07 23.78
N ASN A 153 3.90 -7.40 25.06
CA ASN A 153 2.89 -6.83 25.95
C ASN A 153 3.09 -5.32 26.13
N ARG A 154 4.32 -4.84 26.29
CA ARG A 154 4.62 -3.40 26.35
C ARG A 154 4.22 -2.67 25.06
N LEU A 155 4.47 -3.26 23.89
CA LEU A 155 4.04 -2.70 22.61
C LEU A 155 2.50 -2.66 22.52
N ARG A 156 1.84 -3.73 22.87
CA ARG A 156 0.39 -3.84 22.91
C ARG A 156 -0.24 -2.76 23.82
N ASP A 157 0.27 -2.61 25.05
CA ASP A 157 -0.24 -1.65 26.00
C ASP A 157 -0.02 -0.20 25.54
N ARG A 158 1.14 0.08 24.93
CA ARG A 158 1.43 1.39 24.38
C ARG A 158 0.48 1.74 23.23
N ILE A 159 0.25 0.81 22.28
CA ILE A 159 -0.72 1.02 21.20
C ILE A 159 -2.10 1.27 21.79
N ARG A 160 -2.54 0.45 22.74
CA ARG A 160 -3.85 0.58 23.38
C ARG A 160 -4.06 1.96 24.00
N SER A 161 -3.02 2.53 24.61
CA SER A 161 -3.08 3.86 25.22
C SER A 161 -3.18 5.02 24.23
N GLN A 162 -2.86 4.79 22.96
CA GLN A 162 -2.83 5.83 21.92
C GLN A 162 -4.03 5.77 20.97
N LEU A 163 -4.70 4.62 20.89
CA LEU A 163 -5.84 4.44 19.99
C LEU A 163 -7.06 5.27 20.42
N PRO A 164 -7.80 5.85 19.45
CA PRO A 164 -9.02 6.60 19.72
C PRO A 164 -10.19 5.64 19.99
N VAL A 165 -10.24 5.09 21.21
CA VAL A 165 -11.30 4.18 21.65
C VAL A 165 -12.53 4.99 22.00
N ALA A 166 -13.66 4.69 21.35
CA ALA A 166 -14.95 5.31 21.63
C ALA A 166 -15.55 4.77 22.97
N PRO A 167 -16.56 5.45 23.57
CA PRO A 167 -17.16 4.99 24.81
C PRO A 167 -17.79 3.59 24.76
N ASP A 168 -18.20 3.13 23.58
CA ASP A 168 -18.72 1.78 23.32
C ASP A 168 -17.61 0.73 23.10
N GLY A 169 -16.34 1.10 23.22
CA GLY A 169 -15.19 0.24 23.01
C GLY A 169 -14.71 0.11 21.56
N THR A 170 -15.47 0.65 20.60
CA THR A 170 -15.10 0.58 19.19
C THR A 170 -13.94 1.52 18.84
N ILE A 171 -13.18 1.16 17.80
CA ILE A 171 -12.09 1.96 17.26
C ILE A 171 -12.39 2.26 15.80
N GLN A 172 -12.38 3.54 15.43
CA GLN A 172 -12.60 3.98 14.06
C GLN A 172 -11.32 4.64 13.55
N LEU A 173 -10.76 4.07 12.50
CA LEU A 173 -9.56 4.52 11.83
C LEU A 173 -9.84 4.74 10.35
N ILE A 174 -8.84 5.28 9.66
CA ILE A 174 -8.83 5.42 8.19
C ILE A 174 -7.70 4.59 7.62
N ALA A 175 -7.99 3.86 6.55
CA ALA A 175 -7.00 3.32 5.65
C ALA A 175 -7.02 4.15 4.36
N ARG A 176 -5.99 4.98 4.14
CA ARG A 176 -5.83 5.78 2.92
C ARG A 176 -4.99 5.04 1.91
N ALA A 177 -5.44 5.04 0.66
CA ALA A 177 -4.59 4.78 -0.50
C ALA A 177 -4.39 6.08 -1.30
N TRP A 178 -3.21 6.27 -1.88
CA TRP A 178 -2.97 7.24 -2.93
C TRP A 178 -3.25 6.58 -4.27
N ALA A 179 -4.25 7.08 -4.99
CA ALA A 179 -4.56 6.67 -6.35
C ALA A 179 -4.01 7.70 -7.33
N ILE A 180 -3.34 7.23 -8.38
CA ILE A 180 -2.86 8.03 -9.50
C ILE A 180 -3.39 7.46 -10.80
N ARG A 181 -3.75 8.34 -11.74
CA ARG A 181 -4.04 7.97 -13.13
C ARG A 181 -3.36 8.89 -14.11
N GLY A 182 -3.14 8.41 -15.31
CA GLY A 182 -2.65 9.17 -16.45
C GLY A 182 -3.08 8.53 -17.75
N CYS A 183 -2.97 9.26 -18.87
CA CYS A 183 -3.27 8.76 -20.20
C CYS A 183 -1.98 8.63 -21.01
N THR A 184 -1.88 7.56 -21.82
CA THR A 184 -0.83 7.43 -22.84
C THR A 184 -0.97 8.54 -23.88
N PRO A 185 0.13 9.05 -24.45
CA PRO A 185 0.07 9.96 -25.60
C PRO A 185 -0.68 9.35 -26.80
N HIS A 186 -1.28 10.22 -27.64
CA HIS A 186 -1.88 9.83 -28.93
C HIS A 186 -0.82 9.60 -29.99
#